data_66e1a32167871e62f7069aa558425826
#
_entry.id   66e1a32167871e62f7069aa558425826
#
_cell.length_a   1.000
_cell.length_b   1.000
_cell.length_c   1.000
_cell.angle_alpha   90.00
_cell.angle_beta   90.00
_cell.angle_gamma   90.00
#
_symmetry.space_group_name_H-M   'P 1'
#
loop_
_entity.id
_entity.type
_entity.pdbx_description
1 polymer ?
#
loop_
_entity_poly.entity_id
_entity_poly.type
_entity_poly.pdbx_seq_one_letter_code
_entity_poly.pdbx_strand_id
1 'polypeptide(L)'
;MKNFLIIISILFFSNLNYGQIAVIKDNDGFTNVRKLPKGDSEVIYKLKDSEVFCYQELKTEPKPDWITVYISKNKFQLECGDDNTLIGYIHKSRLCPIENLNTYNGTVFSFMYKLKKFSLENKISDFDGKWLTKINGRRIYGTDGNIPKTEVVGIETSINGKTIEIPSILYEDIFECDNEFVINKNKDDYIVHQWNSDGAGGYLIVWVLGNGKLKQRLIIIP
;
A
#
# COMPACT_ATOMS: atom_id res chain seq x y z
N MET A 1 -11.74 40.38 40.26
CA MET A 1 -12.15 39.04 39.76
C MET A 1 -11.73 38.98 38.32
N LYS A 2 -10.70 38.20 38.00
CA LYS A 2 -10.18 37.99 36.62
C LYS A 2 -10.87 36.76 36.05
N ASN A 3 -11.69 36.95 35.04
CA ASN A 3 -12.33 35.86 34.29
C ASN A 3 -11.26 35.20 33.41
N PHE A 4 -10.94 33.95 33.69
CA PHE A 4 -10.07 33.11 32.89
C PHE A 4 -10.94 32.43 31.81
N LEU A 5 -10.83 32.91 30.58
CA LEU A 5 -11.49 32.28 29.42
C LEU A 5 -10.67 31.07 29.01
N ILE A 6 -11.17 29.87 29.28
CA ILE A 6 -10.57 28.62 28.79
C ILE A 6 -11.08 28.42 27.35
N ILE A 7 -10.19 28.67 26.38
CA ILE A 7 -10.45 28.31 24.96
C ILE A 7 -10.14 26.83 24.83
N ILE A 8 -11.19 26.00 24.79
CA ILE A 8 -11.08 24.59 24.43
C ILE A 8 -10.91 24.53 22.90
N SER A 9 -9.68 24.38 22.44
CA SER A 9 -9.38 24.07 21.05
C SER A 9 -9.79 22.62 20.77
N ILE A 10 -10.96 22.45 20.14
CA ILE A 10 -11.40 21.15 19.63
C ILE A 10 -10.57 20.88 18.37
N LEU A 11 -9.51 20.11 18.53
CA LEU A 11 -8.77 19.52 17.41
C LEU A 11 -9.69 18.49 16.74
N PHE A 12 -10.33 18.89 15.65
CA PHE A 12 -10.93 17.95 14.71
C PHE A 12 -9.79 17.12 14.11
N PHE A 13 -9.52 15.97 14.69
CA PHE A 13 -8.80 14.91 13.99
C PHE A 13 -9.72 14.39 12.90
N SER A 14 -9.57 14.91 11.70
CA SER A 14 -10.07 14.24 10.50
C SER A 14 -9.31 12.91 10.41
N ASN A 15 -9.92 11.83 10.88
CA ASN A 15 -9.45 10.49 10.62
C ASN A 15 -9.59 10.24 9.11
N LEU A 16 -8.62 10.67 8.34
CA LEU A 16 -8.39 10.20 6.99
C LEU A 16 -7.90 8.76 7.15
N ASN A 17 -8.83 7.80 7.16
CA ASN A 17 -8.49 6.39 7.12
C ASN A 17 -7.91 6.05 5.73
N TYR A 18 -6.68 6.48 5.48
CA TYR A 18 -5.85 6.00 4.37
C TYR A 18 -5.25 4.66 4.80
N GLY A 19 -5.87 3.57 4.48
CA GLY A 19 -5.31 2.28 4.85
C GLY A 19 -6.15 1.10 4.42
N GLN A 20 -7.36 1.37 3.95
CA GLN A 20 -8.20 0.28 3.45
C GLN A 20 -7.83 -0.01 2.00
N ILE A 21 -7.42 -1.25 1.77
CA ILE A 21 -7.10 -1.77 0.46
C ILE A 21 -8.10 -2.82 0.02
N ALA A 22 -8.34 -2.86 -1.28
CA ALA A 22 -9.28 -3.79 -1.88
C ALA A 22 -8.79 -4.27 -3.25
N VAL A 23 -9.43 -5.31 -3.72
CA VAL A 23 -9.48 -5.72 -5.12
C VAL A 23 -10.91 -5.64 -5.60
N ILE A 24 -11.13 -5.87 -6.87
CA ILE A 24 -12.48 -5.95 -7.41
C ILE A 24 -13.09 -7.35 -7.24
N LYS A 25 -14.42 -7.39 -7.14
CA LYS A 25 -15.24 -8.59 -7.24
C LYS A 25 -16.12 -8.46 -8.47
N ASP A 26 -15.63 -8.94 -9.61
CA ASP A 26 -16.36 -8.87 -10.88
C ASP A 26 -16.13 -10.14 -11.69
N ASN A 27 -17.21 -10.66 -12.30
CA ASN A 27 -17.13 -11.88 -13.12
C ASN A 27 -16.49 -11.61 -14.49
N ASP A 28 -16.54 -10.35 -14.95
CA ASP A 28 -15.99 -9.94 -16.24
C ASP A 28 -14.46 -9.77 -16.21
N GLY A 29 -13.84 -9.92 -15.02
CA GLY A 29 -12.38 -9.75 -14.82
C GLY A 29 -11.92 -8.30 -14.76
N PHE A 30 -12.84 -7.34 -14.83
CA PHE A 30 -12.57 -5.92 -14.66
C PHE A 30 -13.79 -5.15 -14.18
N THR A 31 -13.53 -3.97 -13.59
CA THR A 31 -14.58 -3.03 -13.17
C THR A 31 -14.28 -1.63 -13.71
N ASN A 32 -15.30 -0.95 -14.22
CA ASN A 32 -15.18 0.43 -14.68
C ASN A 32 -15.10 1.39 -13.51
N VAL A 33 -14.04 2.19 -13.48
CA VAL A 33 -13.90 3.34 -12.58
C VAL A 33 -14.46 4.57 -13.28
N ARG A 34 -15.36 5.26 -12.62
CA ARG A 34 -16.09 6.38 -13.18
C ARG A 34 -15.63 7.71 -12.58
N LYS A 35 -15.75 8.77 -13.36
CA LYS A 35 -15.38 10.13 -12.96
C LYS A 35 -16.32 10.71 -11.90
N LEU A 36 -17.59 10.34 -11.93
CA LEU A 36 -18.62 10.75 -10.99
C LEU A 36 -19.35 9.52 -10.42
N PRO A 37 -19.95 9.60 -9.22
CA PRO A 37 -20.61 8.48 -8.56
C PRO A 37 -21.98 8.15 -9.17
N LYS A 38 -22.02 7.81 -10.45
CA LYS A 38 -23.24 7.43 -11.21
C LYS A 38 -22.93 6.53 -12.42
N GLY A 39 -23.90 5.69 -12.81
CA GLY A 39 -23.73 4.64 -13.78
C GLY A 39 -23.48 5.10 -15.23
N ASP A 40 -23.94 6.28 -15.59
CA ASP A 40 -23.80 6.90 -16.92
C ASP A 40 -22.58 7.85 -17.02
N SER A 41 -21.79 7.99 -15.96
CA SER A 41 -20.60 8.84 -15.98
C SER A 41 -19.49 8.25 -16.83
N GLU A 42 -18.62 9.12 -17.34
CA GLU A 42 -17.40 8.78 -18.06
C GLU A 42 -16.58 7.70 -17.35
N VAL A 43 -16.12 6.70 -18.07
CA VAL A 43 -15.19 5.69 -17.58
C VAL A 43 -13.78 6.22 -17.75
N ILE A 44 -13.10 6.46 -16.61
CA ILE A 44 -11.75 7.02 -16.61
C ILE A 44 -10.65 5.96 -16.42
N TYR A 45 -11.03 4.76 -15.96
CA TYR A 45 -10.10 3.64 -15.77
C TYR A 45 -10.85 2.31 -15.76
N LYS A 46 -10.13 1.21 -16.03
CA LYS A 46 -10.62 -0.16 -15.83
C LYS A 46 -9.72 -0.88 -14.86
N LEU A 47 -10.20 -1.08 -13.62
CA LEU A 47 -9.57 -1.93 -12.62
C LEU A 47 -9.66 -3.37 -13.07
N LYS A 48 -8.56 -4.09 -13.04
CA LYS A 48 -8.48 -5.52 -13.37
C LYS A 48 -8.50 -6.38 -12.11
N ASP A 49 -8.82 -7.66 -12.28
CA ASP A 49 -8.67 -8.64 -11.21
C ASP A 49 -7.29 -8.55 -10.57
N SER A 50 -7.26 -8.70 -9.24
CA SER A 50 -6.06 -8.67 -8.42
C SER A 50 -5.26 -7.35 -8.45
N GLU A 51 -5.74 -6.34 -9.15
CA GLU A 51 -5.19 -5.00 -9.00
C GLU A 51 -5.64 -4.42 -7.67
N VAL A 52 -4.68 -4.18 -6.77
CA VAL A 52 -4.94 -3.61 -5.46
C VAL A 52 -5.00 -2.09 -5.56
N PHE A 53 -5.98 -1.51 -4.88
CA PHE A 53 -6.20 -0.07 -4.80
C PHE A 53 -6.66 0.31 -3.38
N CYS A 54 -6.51 1.60 -3.03
CA CYS A 54 -7.07 2.13 -1.80
C CYS A 54 -8.52 2.58 -2.02
N TYR A 55 -9.32 2.53 -0.98
CA TYR A 55 -10.68 3.06 -1.01
C TYR A 55 -11.02 3.79 0.28
N GLN A 56 -11.99 4.69 0.18
CA GLN A 56 -12.52 5.40 1.33
C GLN A 56 -13.82 4.74 1.79
N GLU A 57 -13.80 4.17 3.00
CA GLU A 57 -15.02 3.73 3.64
C GLU A 57 -15.72 4.94 4.29
N LEU A 58 -16.94 5.22 3.84
CA LEU A 58 -17.76 6.21 4.51
C LEU A 58 -18.48 5.55 5.69
N LYS A 59 -18.28 6.11 6.88
CA LYS A 59 -18.95 5.66 8.13
C LYS A 59 -20.40 6.17 8.22
N THR A 60 -20.97 6.65 7.12
CA THR A 60 -22.35 7.17 7.06
C THR A 60 -23.36 6.05 6.79
N GLU A 61 -24.50 6.07 7.45
CA GLU A 61 -25.63 5.22 7.13
C GLU A 61 -26.76 6.07 6.51
N PRO A 62 -27.40 5.64 5.42
CA PRO A 62 -27.08 4.44 4.65
C PRO A 62 -25.75 4.58 3.91
N LYS A 63 -25.01 3.45 3.76
CA LYS A 63 -23.76 3.43 2.98
C LYS A 63 -24.07 3.83 1.53
N PRO A 64 -23.27 4.70 0.91
CA PRO A 64 -23.48 5.11 -0.47
C PRO A 64 -23.32 3.93 -1.43
N ASP A 65 -24.00 4.00 -2.58
CA ASP A 65 -23.85 2.97 -3.62
C ASP A 65 -22.52 3.05 -4.36
N TRP A 66 -21.89 4.21 -4.33
CA TRP A 66 -20.63 4.48 -5.01
C TRP A 66 -19.52 4.78 -4.00
N ILE A 67 -18.41 4.10 -4.15
CA ILE A 67 -17.25 4.19 -3.27
C ILE A 67 -16.14 4.94 -3.99
N THR A 68 -15.53 5.92 -3.32
CA THR A 68 -14.33 6.59 -3.81
C THR A 68 -13.14 5.64 -3.76
N VAL A 69 -12.42 5.55 -4.88
CA VAL A 69 -11.22 4.72 -5.01
C VAL A 69 -10.03 5.54 -5.43
N TYR A 70 -8.86 5.16 -4.93
CA TYR A 70 -7.57 5.79 -5.18
C TYR A 70 -6.66 4.75 -5.83
N ILE A 71 -6.30 4.98 -7.08
CA ILE A 71 -5.58 4.00 -7.90
C ILE A 71 -4.23 4.57 -8.26
N SER A 72 -3.16 3.86 -7.92
CA SER A 72 -1.83 4.23 -8.35
C SER A 72 -1.71 4.10 -9.88
N LYS A 73 -1.35 5.20 -10.55
CA LYS A 73 -1.07 5.20 -12.00
C LYS A 73 0.16 4.37 -12.33
N ASN A 74 1.10 4.25 -11.38
CA ASN A 74 2.28 3.40 -11.52
C ASN A 74 2.08 2.10 -10.74
N LYS A 75 2.15 0.99 -11.43
CA LYS A 75 2.04 -0.36 -10.82
C LYS A 75 3.20 -0.68 -9.88
N PHE A 76 4.34 -0.05 -10.07
CA PHE A 76 5.54 -0.24 -9.25
C PHE A 76 5.91 1.07 -8.56
N GLN A 77 5.02 1.52 -7.69
CA GLN A 77 5.14 2.77 -6.97
C GLN A 77 6.43 2.80 -6.13
N LEU A 78 7.31 3.74 -6.44
CA LEU A 78 8.56 3.96 -5.71
C LEU A 78 8.44 5.12 -4.69
N GLU A 79 7.48 6.01 -4.90
CA GLU A 79 7.18 7.14 -4.03
C GLU A 79 5.67 7.31 -3.91
N CYS A 80 5.21 7.64 -2.69
CA CYS A 80 3.84 8.10 -2.49
C CYS A 80 3.77 9.57 -2.87
N GLY A 81 2.83 9.93 -3.74
CA GLY A 81 2.58 11.30 -4.12
C GLY A 81 1.23 11.45 -4.82
N ASP A 82 0.58 12.58 -4.59
CA ASP A 82 -0.77 12.85 -5.10
C ASP A 82 -0.83 12.87 -6.64
N ASP A 83 0.24 13.31 -7.30
CA ASP A 83 0.32 13.38 -8.77
C ASP A 83 0.25 12.01 -9.46
N ASN A 84 0.54 10.93 -8.73
CA ASN A 84 0.53 9.57 -9.22
C ASN A 84 -0.76 8.81 -8.92
N THR A 85 -1.76 9.46 -8.33
CA THR A 85 -3.02 8.83 -7.95
C THR A 85 -4.15 9.27 -8.86
N LEU A 86 -4.91 8.29 -9.35
CA LEU A 86 -6.18 8.53 -10.04
C LEU A 86 -7.30 8.33 -9.03
N ILE A 87 -8.19 9.32 -8.93
CA ILE A 87 -9.37 9.28 -8.07
C ILE A 87 -10.61 9.07 -8.94
N GLY A 88 -11.46 8.14 -8.52
CA GLY A 88 -12.72 7.86 -9.21
C GLY A 88 -13.67 7.06 -8.33
N TYR A 89 -14.70 6.49 -8.95
CA TYR A 89 -15.80 5.83 -8.25
C TYR A 89 -16.07 4.46 -8.85
N ILE A 90 -16.29 3.46 -7.98
CA ILE A 90 -16.86 2.16 -8.35
C ILE A 90 -18.15 1.92 -7.57
N HIS A 91 -19.04 1.10 -8.12
CA HIS A 91 -20.23 0.68 -7.38
C HIS A 91 -19.83 -0.28 -6.25
N LYS A 92 -20.44 -0.11 -5.06
CA LYS A 92 -20.09 -0.90 -3.85
C LYS A 92 -20.12 -2.42 -4.05
N SER A 93 -21.00 -2.91 -4.93
CA SER A 93 -21.10 -4.34 -5.25
C SER A 93 -19.84 -4.92 -5.93
N ARG A 94 -18.95 -4.06 -6.41
CA ARG A 94 -17.71 -4.44 -7.09
C ARG A 94 -16.50 -4.37 -6.16
N LEU A 95 -16.67 -3.85 -4.94
CA LEU A 95 -15.61 -3.76 -3.95
C LEU A 95 -15.44 -5.10 -3.23
N CYS A 96 -14.20 -5.55 -3.14
CA CYS A 96 -13.80 -6.66 -2.27
C CYS A 96 -12.64 -6.21 -1.39
N PRO A 97 -12.90 -5.77 -0.15
CA PRO A 97 -11.86 -5.51 0.84
C PRO A 97 -10.91 -6.71 0.96
N ILE A 98 -9.62 -6.45 1.18
CA ILE A 98 -8.63 -7.53 1.17
C ILE A 98 -8.86 -8.54 2.28
N GLU A 99 -9.45 -8.12 3.39
CA GLU A 99 -9.81 -8.94 4.54
C GLU A 99 -10.86 -10.01 4.20
N ASN A 100 -11.61 -9.80 3.11
CA ASN A 100 -12.61 -10.75 2.61
C ASN A 100 -12.02 -11.82 1.68
N LEU A 101 -10.74 -11.73 1.35
CA LEU A 101 -10.04 -12.75 0.60
C LEU A 101 -9.56 -13.89 1.50
N ASN A 102 -9.49 -15.08 0.95
CA ASN A 102 -8.95 -16.22 1.68
C ASN A 102 -7.45 -16.02 1.96
N THR A 103 -7.07 -16.20 3.21
CA THR A 103 -5.66 -16.28 3.61
C THR A 103 -5.04 -17.52 2.98
N TYR A 104 -3.87 -17.37 2.39
CA TYR A 104 -3.13 -18.44 1.78
C TYR A 104 -2.14 -19.07 2.77
N ASN A 105 -2.29 -20.38 3.00
CA ASN A 105 -1.43 -21.17 3.91
C ASN A 105 -0.81 -22.38 3.18
N GLY A 106 -0.74 -22.34 1.84
CA GLY A 106 -0.20 -23.44 1.04
C GLY A 106 1.32 -23.35 0.82
N THR A 107 1.85 -24.33 0.11
CA THR A 107 3.30 -24.47 -0.16
C THR A 107 3.71 -24.10 -1.60
N VAL A 108 2.74 -23.78 -2.45
CA VAL A 108 2.98 -23.46 -3.89
C VAL A 108 3.64 -22.11 -4.09
N PHE A 109 3.34 -21.16 -3.19
CA PHE A 109 3.88 -19.79 -3.21
C PHE A 109 4.72 -19.56 -1.95
N SER A 110 5.84 -18.91 -2.12
CA SER A 110 6.70 -18.43 -1.04
C SER A 110 7.12 -16.98 -1.26
N PHE A 111 7.26 -16.24 -0.16
CA PHE A 111 7.76 -14.87 -0.17
C PHE A 111 8.52 -14.60 1.12
N MET A 112 9.73 -14.07 1.03
CA MET A 112 10.57 -13.76 2.17
C MET A 112 11.55 -12.63 1.86
N TYR A 113 11.70 -11.70 2.79
CA TYR A 113 12.79 -10.70 2.75
C TYR A 113 14.10 -11.30 3.24
N LYS A 114 15.18 -10.99 2.54
CA LYS A 114 16.54 -11.11 3.07
C LYS A 114 16.85 -9.84 3.86
N LEU A 115 16.86 -9.97 5.17
CA LEU A 115 17.11 -8.86 6.08
C LEU A 115 18.57 -8.82 6.50
N LYS A 116 19.10 -7.60 6.68
CA LYS A 116 20.44 -7.34 7.16
C LYS A 116 20.40 -6.16 8.12
N LYS A 117 21.37 -6.11 9.05
CA LYS A 117 21.61 -4.91 9.85
C LYS A 117 21.97 -3.75 8.93
N PHE A 118 21.29 -2.63 9.11
CA PHE A 118 21.52 -1.43 8.31
C PHE A 118 22.91 -0.83 8.55
N SER A 119 23.52 -0.29 7.50
CA SER A 119 24.76 0.49 7.55
C SER A 119 24.67 1.67 6.58
N LEU A 120 25.13 2.83 7.01
CA LEU A 120 25.31 4.01 6.14
C LEU A 120 26.53 3.90 5.23
N GLU A 121 27.39 2.93 5.46
CA GLU A 121 28.59 2.74 4.66
C GLU A 121 28.25 2.56 3.17
N ASN A 122 28.92 3.32 2.31
CA ASN A 122 28.69 3.36 0.85
C ASN A 122 27.28 3.82 0.42
N LYS A 123 26.55 4.53 1.29
CA LYS A 123 25.26 5.13 0.98
C LYS A 123 25.35 6.65 0.99
N ILE A 124 24.70 7.30 0.04
CA ILE A 124 24.47 8.75 0.05
C ILE A 124 23.23 9.02 0.91
N SER A 125 23.36 9.82 1.95
CA SER A 125 22.26 10.11 2.87
C SER A 125 22.01 11.61 2.97
N ASP A 126 20.74 11.99 2.87
CA ASP A 126 20.28 13.36 3.06
C ASP A 126 19.65 13.49 4.45
N PHE A 127 19.99 14.59 5.12
CA PHE A 127 19.46 14.90 6.45
C PHE A 127 18.77 16.27 6.44
N ASP A 128 17.68 16.38 7.19
CA ASP A 128 17.11 17.66 7.61
C ASP A 128 17.37 17.80 9.13
N GLY A 129 18.35 18.62 9.47
CA GLY A 129 18.90 18.66 10.83
C GLY A 129 19.44 17.30 11.26
N LYS A 130 18.82 16.67 12.23
CA LYS A 130 19.18 15.32 12.73
C LYS A 130 18.39 14.19 12.05
N TRP A 131 17.40 14.51 11.25
CA TRP A 131 16.48 13.55 10.67
C TRP A 131 16.96 13.05 9.31
N LEU A 132 17.11 11.75 9.17
CA LEU A 132 17.42 11.11 7.90
C LEU A 132 16.18 11.15 7.01
N THR A 133 16.29 11.75 5.85
CA THR A 133 15.16 11.96 4.92
C THR A 133 15.25 11.10 3.67
N LYS A 134 16.47 10.88 3.15
CA LYS A 134 16.70 10.08 1.95
C LYS A 134 17.95 9.21 2.09
N ILE A 135 17.93 8.11 1.37
CA ILE A 135 19.09 7.25 1.12
C ILE A 135 19.20 7.05 -0.39
N ASN A 136 20.39 7.33 -0.95
CA ASN A 136 20.66 7.25 -2.40
C ASN A 136 19.65 8.08 -3.23
N GLY A 137 19.28 9.27 -2.72
CA GLY A 137 18.35 10.20 -3.36
C GLY A 137 16.87 9.80 -3.24
N ARG A 138 16.54 8.69 -2.57
CA ARG A 138 15.17 8.17 -2.43
C ARG A 138 14.65 8.37 -1.01
N ARG A 139 13.36 8.71 -0.92
CA ARG A 139 12.65 8.68 0.36
C ARG A 139 12.73 7.28 0.96
N ILE A 140 12.86 7.21 2.27
CA ILE A 140 12.90 5.97 3.03
C ILE A 140 11.57 5.76 3.78
N TYR A 141 11.21 4.50 3.99
CA TYR A 141 10.00 4.11 4.71
C TYR A 141 10.38 3.23 5.89
N GLY A 142 9.62 3.33 6.99
CA GLY A 142 9.80 2.50 8.18
C GLY A 142 10.54 3.19 9.33
N THR A 143 10.91 4.46 9.18
CA THR A 143 11.54 5.23 10.26
C THR A 143 10.90 6.59 10.43
N ASP A 144 10.92 7.14 11.63
CA ASP A 144 10.51 8.52 11.95
C ASP A 144 11.69 9.50 11.78
N GLY A 145 12.46 9.37 10.70
CA GLY A 145 13.66 10.15 10.45
C GLY A 145 14.88 9.68 11.24
N ASN A 146 14.78 8.59 11.98
CA ASN A 146 15.92 7.96 12.64
C ASN A 146 16.70 7.09 11.65
N ILE A 147 17.97 6.78 11.97
CA ILE A 147 18.75 5.82 11.23
C ILE A 147 18.10 4.42 11.38
N PRO A 148 17.77 3.72 10.29
CA PRO A 148 17.20 2.39 10.36
C PRO A 148 18.11 1.40 11.11
N LYS A 149 17.51 0.35 11.69
CA LYS A 149 18.26 -0.78 12.28
C LYS A 149 18.42 -1.91 11.30
N THR A 150 17.41 -2.11 10.44
CA THR A 150 17.36 -3.20 9.47
C THR A 150 17.05 -2.69 8.07
N GLU A 151 17.58 -3.36 7.06
CA GLU A 151 17.34 -3.12 5.64
C GLU A 151 17.02 -4.41 4.91
N VAL A 152 16.21 -4.32 3.86
CA VAL A 152 15.96 -5.41 2.92
C VAL A 152 17.06 -5.41 1.87
N VAL A 153 17.79 -6.51 1.75
CA VAL A 153 18.86 -6.68 0.75
C VAL A 153 18.51 -7.65 -0.37
N GLY A 154 17.31 -8.22 -0.32
CA GLY A 154 16.78 -9.11 -1.36
C GLY A 154 15.39 -9.60 -1.01
N ILE A 155 14.71 -10.14 -2.00
CA ILE A 155 13.43 -10.84 -1.86
C ILE A 155 13.58 -12.23 -2.49
N GLU A 156 13.33 -13.27 -1.70
CA GLU A 156 13.19 -14.63 -2.19
C GLU A 156 11.71 -14.93 -2.36
N THR A 157 11.30 -15.19 -3.60
CA THR A 157 9.90 -15.52 -3.88
C THR A 157 9.79 -16.52 -5.03
N SER A 158 8.81 -17.41 -4.93
CA SER A 158 8.57 -18.42 -5.96
C SER A 158 7.11 -18.80 -6.08
N ILE A 159 6.72 -19.26 -7.27
CA ILE A 159 5.43 -19.92 -7.55
C ILE A 159 5.70 -21.27 -8.21
N ASN A 160 5.15 -22.36 -7.65
CA ASN A 160 5.40 -23.72 -8.14
C ASN A 160 6.91 -24.07 -8.23
N GLY A 161 7.72 -23.59 -7.27
CA GLY A 161 9.16 -23.79 -7.25
C GLY A 161 9.95 -22.98 -8.29
N LYS A 162 9.29 -22.15 -9.09
CA LYS A 162 9.97 -21.24 -10.04
C LYS A 162 10.16 -19.88 -9.37
N THR A 163 11.42 -19.47 -9.28
CA THR A 163 11.81 -18.16 -8.70
C THR A 163 11.26 -17.02 -9.54
N ILE A 164 10.86 -15.95 -8.87
CA ILE A 164 10.48 -14.67 -9.46
C ILE A 164 11.50 -13.63 -9.03
N GLU A 165 12.20 -13.06 -10.00
CA GLU A 165 13.17 -12.00 -9.75
C GLU A 165 12.46 -10.68 -9.45
N ILE A 166 12.84 -10.07 -8.33
CA ILE A 166 12.35 -8.74 -7.93
C ILE A 166 13.53 -7.76 -8.04
N PRO A 167 13.46 -6.74 -8.90
CA PRO A 167 14.51 -5.73 -9.02
C PRO A 167 14.79 -5.01 -7.71
N SER A 168 16.06 -4.77 -7.40
CA SER A 168 16.51 -4.17 -6.12
C SER A 168 15.89 -2.78 -5.89
N ILE A 169 15.70 -2.01 -6.94
CA ILE A 169 15.04 -0.70 -6.91
C ILE A 169 13.66 -0.74 -6.22
N LEU A 170 13.00 -1.90 -6.18
CA LEU A 170 11.66 -2.07 -5.60
C LEU A 170 11.68 -2.40 -4.10
N TYR A 171 12.85 -2.63 -3.47
CA TYR A 171 12.93 -2.94 -2.05
C TYR A 171 14.02 -2.17 -1.29
N GLU A 172 14.88 -1.42 -1.98
CA GLU A 172 15.95 -0.64 -1.36
C GLU A 172 15.48 0.57 -0.54
N ASP A 173 14.20 0.91 -0.60
CA ASP A 173 13.59 2.05 0.09
C ASP A 173 12.78 1.64 1.32
N ILE A 174 12.69 0.33 1.63
CA ILE A 174 11.92 -0.20 2.76
C ILE A 174 12.83 -0.68 3.89
N PHE A 175 12.52 -0.21 5.10
CA PHE A 175 13.32 -0.45 6.30
C PHE A 175 12.42 -0.88 7.45
N GLU A 176 13.02 -1.37 8.53
CA GLU A 176 12.34 -1.75 9.78
C GLU A 176 11.19 -2.75 9.57
N CYS A 177 11.35 -3.67 8.61
CA CYS A 177 10.38 -4.74 8.36
C CYS A 177 10.93 -6.10 8.84
N ASP A 178 10.03 -7.06 8.93
CA ASP A 178 10.28 -8.46 9.26
C ASP A 178 9.69 -9.39 8.18
N ASN A 179 9.53 -10.67 8.50
CA ASN A 179 8.94 -11.67 7.61
C ASN A 179 7.54 -12.14 8.08
N GLU A 180 6.83 -11.28 8.81
CA GLU A 180 5.45 -11.55 9.25
C GLU A 180 4.45 -10.95 8.25
N PHE A 181 4.17 -11.68 7.19
CA PHE A 181 3.26 -11.24 6.12
C PHE A 181 1.87 -11.85 6.28
N VAL A 182 0.85 -11.10 5.85
CA VAL A 182 -0.42 -11.67 5.46
C VAL A 182 -0.39 -11.93 3.96
N ILE A 183 -0.69 -13.18 3.57
CA ILE A 183 -0.75 -13.57 2.17
C ILE A 183 -2.18 -13.96 1.86
N ASN A 184 -2.80 -13.29 0.89
CA ASN A 184 -4.11 -13.63 0.37
C ASN A 184 -4.00 -14.19 -1.04
N LYS A 185 -4.91 -15.10 -1.39
CA LYS A 185 -5.03 -15.60 -2.75
C LYS A 185 -6.28 -15.04 -3.42
N ASN A 186 -6.09 -14.43 -4.59
CA ASN A 186 -7.18 -13.98 -5.46
C ASN A 186 -7.00 -14.59 -6.85
N LYS A 187 -7.85 -15.57 -7.22
CA LYS A 187 -7.70 -16.35 -8.45
C LYS A 187 -6.29 -16.98 -8.55
N ASP A 188 -5.51 -16.61 -9.56
CA ASP A 188 -4.15 -17.12 -9.80
C ASP A 188 -3.06 -16.23 -9.20
N ASP A 189 -3.44 -15.16 -8.50
CA ASP A 189 -2.52 -14.18 -7.94
C ASP A 189 -2.41 -14.30 -6.42
N TYR A 190 -1.23 -13.98 -5.92
CA TYR A 190 -0.91 -13.87 -4.50
C TYR A 190 -0.70 -12.40 -4.16
N ILE A 191 -1.36 -11.96 -3.12
CA ILE A 191 -1.26 -10.60 -2.59
C ILE A 191 -0.60 -10.72 -1.23
N VAL A 192 0.63 -10.25 -1.15
CA VAL A 192 1.43 -10.19 0.08
C VAL A 192 1.34 -8.78 0.62
N HIS A 193 0.95 -8.63 1.87
CA HIS A 193 0.92 -7.30 2.48
C HIS A 193 1.37 -7.34 3.93
N GLN A 194 1.92 -6.20 4.38
CA GLN A 194 2.49 -6.07 5.71
C GLN A 194 2.42 -4.61 6.16
N TRP A 195 1.97 -4.40 7.39
CA TRP A 195 2.17 -3.15 8.10
C TRP A 195 3.53 -3.17 8.78
N ASN A 196 4.33 -2.16 8.51
CA ASN A 196 5.68 -2.01 9.07
C ASN A 196 5.79 -0.73 9.85
N SER A 197 6.56 -0.79 10.94
CA SER A 197 6.80 0.32 11.87
C SER A 197 5.52 0.82 12.54
N ASP A 198 5.64 1.85 13.34
CA ASP A 198 4.56 2.53 14.04
C ASP A 198 4.72 4.06 13.92
N GLY A 199 3.77 4.80 14.45
CA GLY A 199 3.80 6.25 14.45
C GLY A 199 3.95 6.86 13.06
N ALA A 200 4.77 7.91 12.95
CA ALA A 200 4.97 8.65 11.69
C ALA A 200 5.80 7.87 10.65
N GLY A 201 6.52 6.82 11.08
CA GLY A 201 7.25 5.91 10.18
C GLY A 201 6.42 4.77 9.62
N GLY A 202 5.18 4.59 10.11
CA GLY A 202 4.31 3.49 9.71
C GLY A 202 3.95 3.53 8.24
N TYR A 203 3.94 2.35 7.59
CA TYR A 203 3.53 2.20 6.20
C TYR A 203 2.98 0.79 5.94
N LEU A 204 2.06 0.71 5.00
CA LEU A 204 1.59 -0.56 4.44
C LEU A 204 2.31 -0.79 3.12
N ILE A 205 2.95 -1.95 2.97
CA ILE A 205 3.47 -2.40 1.68
C ILE A 205 2.64 -3.55 1.14
N VAL A 206 2.40 -3.53 -0.17
CA VAL A 206 1.65 -4.56 -0.88
C VAL A 206 2.42 -5.01 -2.11
N TRP A 207 2.52 -6.32 -2.29
CA TRP A 207 3.08 -6.99 -3.45
C TRP A 207 2.03 -7.89 -4.08
N VAL A 208 1.84 -7.79 -5.37
CA VAL A 208 0.96 -8.69 -6.13
C VAL A 208 1.80 -9.50 -7.11
N LEU A 209 1.79 -10.82 -6.95
CA LEU A 209 2.56 -11.75 -7.77
C LEU A 209 1.62 -12.78 -8.42
N GLY A 210 1.89 -13.10 -9.67
CA GLY A 210 1.10 -14.10 -10.39
C GLY A 210 1.63 -14.32 -11.79
N ASN A 211 1.34 -15.48 -12.36
CA ASN A 211 1.86 -15.88 -13.69
C ASN A 211 3.39 -15.77 -13.80
N GLY A 212 4.10 -16.13 -12.71
CA GLY A 212 5.56 -16.13 -12.66
C GLY A 212 6.23 -14.75 -12.66
N LYS A 213 5.51 -13.68 -12.31
CA LYS A 213 6.05 -12.30 -12.27
C LYS A 213 5.42 -11.44 -11.18
N LEU A 214 6.13 -10.40 -10.82
CA LEU A 214 5.57 -9.28 -10.06
C LEU A 214 4.62 -8.48 -10.96
N LYS A 215 3.42 -8.20 -10.44
CA LYS A 215 2.37 -7.43 -11.14
C LYS A 215 2.19 -6.04 -10.58
N GLN A 216 2.39 -5.89 -9.26
CA GLN A 216 2.19 -4.62 -8.58
C GLN A 216 3.00 -4.54 -7.29
N ARG A 217 3.46 -3.34 -6.97
CA ARG A 217 4.01 -2.94 -5.67
C ARG A 217 3.40 -1.62 -5.27
N LEU A 218 2.82 -1.53 -4.08
CA LEU A 218 2.28 -0.29 -3.53
C LEU A 218 2.90 -0.01 -2.17
N ILE A 219 3.14 1.26 -1.87
CA ILE A 219 3.38 1.78 -0.52
C ILE A 219 2.27 2.76 -0.19
N ILE A 220 1.67 2.58 0.98
CA ILE A 220 0.57 3.39 1.48
C ILE A 220 0.99 3.90 2.85
N ILE A 221 0.95 5.22 3.00
CA ILE A 221 1.20 5.91 4.27
C ILE A 221 -0.17 6.29 4.84
N PRO A 222 -0.45 5.93 6.11
CA PRO A 222 -1.73 6.22 6.76
C PRO A 222 -1.98 7.71 6.96
#